data_3ed0a693302f17978a87862308d009d7
#
_entry.id   3ed0a693302f17978a87862308d009d7
#
_cell.length_a   1.000
_cell.length_b   1.000
_cell.length_c   1.000
_cell.angle_alpha   90.00
_cell.angle_beta   90.00
_cell.angle_gamma   90.00
#
_symmetry.space_group_name_H-M   'P 1'
#
loop_
_entity.id
_entity.type
_entity.pdbx_description
1 polymer ?
#
loop_
_entity_poly.entity_id
_entity_poly.type
_entity_poly.pdbx_seq_one_letter_code
_entity_poly.pdbx_strand_id
1 'polypeptide(L)'
;MGDYSNMARYYDVIMTSGYYDYAKIVDNLVLQDSVEKVLEIGCGTGLILEELARRKSALQISGIDLTAPMLAIAQERLKSFHNVALSQQDVCNLNLPVLHDLAFSYGGVWYFVIDGDKEPFLVSHIPDHASNVQGLEKMAQHIAPHGTLLLGIQGPHHDYETVISNGMKYSQKIDPTDIGFTKHYYLSDGTQNLMAQTVKYRTYSFDEAKKMLATFGLTYVPETCDDKLFLRFSKA
;
A
#
# COMPACT_ATOMS: atom_id res chain seq x y z
N MET A 1 11.61 -0.94 -7.84
CA MET A 1 10.59 -1.12 -6.78
C MET A 1 11.30 -1.50 -5.49
N GLY A 2 10.77 -1.11 -4.32
CA GLY A 2 11.37 -1.46 -3.03
C GLY A 2 11.30 -2.97 -2.78
N ASP A 3 12.44 -3.58 -2.49
CA ASP A 3 12.50 -4.99 -2.06
C ASP A 3 12.48 -5.04 -0.53
N TYR A 4 11.52 -5.73 0.05
CA TYR A 4 11.32 -5.88 1.49
C TYR A 4 11.74 -7.25 2.03
N SER A 5 12.54 -8.01 1.27
CA SER A 5 12.95 -9.38 1.64
C SER A 5 13.62 -9.46 3.02
N ASN A 6 14.49 -8.50 3.36
CA ASN A 6 15.18 -8.48 4.66
C ASN A 6 14.24 -8.19 5.84
N MET A 7 13.15 -7.47 5.58
CA MET A 7 12.18 -7.07 6.60
C MET A 7 11.06 -8.10 6.78
N ALA A 8 10.81 -8.98 5.79
CA ALA A 8 9.62 -9.83 5.73
C ALA A 8 9.35 -10.58 7.03
N ARG A 9 10.35 -11.25 7.61
CA ARG A 9 10.20 -12.04 8.86
C ARG A 9 9.87 -11.19 10.10
N TYR A 10 10.10 -9.89 10.07
CA TYR A 10 9.84 -8.97 11.18
C TYR A 10 8.69 -8.01 10.88
N TYR A 11 8.19 -8.03 9.64
CA TYR A 11 7.20 -7.06 9.18
C TYR A 11 5.96 -7.03 10.07
N ASP A 12 5.39 -8.18 10.35
CA ASP A 12 4.16 -8.27 11.13
C ASP A 12 4.33 -7.68 12.54
N VAL A 13 5.38 -8.06 13.27
CA VAL A 13 5.60 -7.56 14.62
C VAL A 13 5.84 -6.04 14.65
N ILE A 14 6.47 -5.49 13.61
CA ILE A 14 6.66 -4.05 13.48
C ILE A 14 5.30 -3.39 13.21
N MET A 15 4.56 -3.85 12.20
CA MET A 15 3.33 -3.22 11.74
C MET A 15 2.17 -3.37 12.73
N THR A 16 2.10 -4.48 13.48
CA THR A 16 1.08 -4.70 14.51
C THR A 16 1.43 -4.11 15.88
N SER A 17 2.58 -3.50 16.02
CA SER A 17 2.99 -2.79 17.26
C SER A 17 2.41 -1.36 17.37
N GLY A 18 1.25 -1.10 16.76
CA GLY A 18 0.58 0.20 16.78
C GLY A 18 0.94 1.10 15.59
N TYR A 19 1.61 0.55 14.57
CA TYR A 19 1.93 1.32 13.36
C TYR A 19 0.67 1.57 12.51
N TYR A 20 -0.19 0.55 12.34
CA TYR A 20 -1.46 0.63 11.64
C TYR A 20 -2.60 0.05 12.46
N ASP A 21 -3.78 0.65 12.36
CA ASP A 21 -5.06 0.10 12.79
C ASP A 21 -5.76 -0.55 11.58
N TYR A 22 -5.57 -1.85 11.43
CA TYR A 22 -6.10 -2.62 10.30
C TYR A 22 -7.64 -2.66 10.28
N ALA A 23 -8.27 -2.64 11.45
CA ALA A 23 -9.72 -2.58 11.56
C ALA A 23 -10.25 -1.25 10.99
N LYS A 24 -9.63 -0.13 11.40
CA LYS A 24 -9.98 1.21 10.91
C LYS A 24 -9.69 1.35 9.40
N ILE A 25 -8.63 0.74 8.89
CA ILE A 25 -8.32 0.74 7.45
C ILE A 25 -9.45 0.08 6.68
N VAL A 26 -9.89 -1.11 7.08
CA VAL A 26 -10.97 -1.85 6.43
C VAL A 26 -12.31 -1.10 6.55
N ASP A 27 -12.59 -0.47 7.69
CA ASP A 27 -13.79 0.40 7.86
C ASP A 27 -13.79 1.56 6.86
N ASN A 28 -12.62 2.10 6.54
CA ASN A 28 -12.45 3.22 5.60
C ASN A 28 -12.45 2.82 4.11
N LEU A 29 -12.43 1.53 3.76
CA LEU A 29 -12.56 1.10 2.36
C LEU A 29 -13.92 1.46 1.76
N VAL A 30 -14.92 1.78 2.60
CA VAL A 30 -16.28 2.23 2.19
C VAL A 30 -16.83 1.38 1.06
N LEU A 31 -16.95 0.08 1.32
CA LEU A 31 -17.46 -0.87 0.34
C LEU A 31 -18.96 -0.66 0.14
N GLN A 32 -19.34 -0.20 -1.04
CA GLN A 32 -20.74 -0.16 -1.46
C GLN A 32 -21.25 -1.60 -1.70
N ASP A 33 -22.54 -1.82 -1.59
CA ASP A 33 -23.16 -3.14 -1.81
C ASP A 33 -22.93 -3.70 -3.21
N SER A 34 -22.61 -2.83 -4.19
CA SER A 34 -22.28 -3.20 -5.57
C SER A 34 -20.83 -3.68 -5.77
N VAL A 35 -19.96 -3.56 -4.76
CA VAL A 35 -18.57 -4.02 -4.86
C VAL A 35 -18.52 -5.52 -4.60
N GLU A 36 -18.11 -6.28 -5.59
CA GLU A 36 -17.95 -7.73 -5.53
C GLU A 36 -16.47 -8.17 -5.57
N LYS A 37 -15.63 -7.41 -6.29
CA LYS A 37 -14.23 -7.75 -6.54
C LYS A 37 -13.30 -6.63 -6.08
N VAL A 38 -12.36 -7.01 -5.22
CA VAL A 38 -11.40 -6.07 -4.60
C VAL A 38 -9.97 -6.49 -4.90
N LEU A 39 -9.12 -5.53 -5.23
CA LEU A 39 -7.68 -5.73 -5.46
C LEU A 39 -6.85 -4.90 -4.48
N GLU A 40 -5.97 -5.54 -3.71
CA GLU A 40 -4.91 -4.86 -2.98
C GLU A 40 -3.59 -4.89 -3.77
N ILE A 41 -3.00 -3.71 -3.99
CA ILE A 41 -1.73 -3.53 -4.69
C ILE A 41 -0.62 -3.31 -3.66
N GLY A 42 0.33 -4.26 -3.59
CA GLY A 42 1.36 -4.29 -2.55
C GLY A 42 0.80 -4.84 -1.24
N CYS A 43 0.17 -6.03 -1.29
CA CYS A 43 -0.52 -6.61 -0.13
C CYS A 43 0.42 -7.11 0.99
N GLY A 44 1.74 -7.13 0.75
CA GLY A 44 2.73 -7.54 1.74
C GLY A 44 2.44 -8.92 2.34
N THR A 45 2.36 -8.97 3.67
CA THR A 45 2.04 -10.21 4.43
C THR A 45 0.54 -10.48 4.56
N GLY A 46 -0.33 -9.69 3.91
CA GLY A 46 -1.77 -9.93 3.83
C GLY A 46 -2.59 -9.50 5.05
N LEU A 47 -2.08 -8.60 5.90
CA LEU A 47 -2.77 -8.17 7.13
C LEU A 47 -4.10 -7.45 6.85
N ILE A 48 -4.18 -6.59 5.82
CA ILE A 48 -5.43 -5.92 5.43
C ILE A 48 -6.39 -6.94 4.79
N LEU A 49 -5.86 -7.82 3.92
CA LEU A 49 -6.67 -8.84 3.27
C LEU A 49 -7.30 -9.83 4.26
N GLU A 50 -6.58 -10.21 5.32
CA GLU A 50 -7.11 -11.06 6.39
C GLU A 50 -8.30 -10.39 7.09
N GLU A 51 -8.15 -9.13 7.49
CA GLU A 51 -9.21 -8.37 8.15
C GLU A 51 -10.43 -8.20 7.22
N LEU A 52 -10.17 -7.90 5.93
CA LEU A 52 -11.22 -7.75 4.93
C LEU A 52 -11.95 -9.08 4.68
N ALA A 53 -11.23 -10.18 4.46
CA ALA A 53 -11.81 -11.50 4.19
C ALA A 53 -12.64 -12.03 5.36
N ARG A 54 -12.19 -11.77 6.59
CA ARG A 54 -12.92 -12.15 7.80
C ARG A 54 -14.26 -11.42 7.93
N ARG A 55 -14.33 -10.14 7.52
CA ARG A 55 -15.54 -9.32 7.64
C ARG A 55 -16.47 -9.42 6.43
N LYS A 56 -15.94 -9.73 5.26
CA LYS A 56 -16.65 -9.66 3.96
C LYS A 56 -16.43 -10.93 3.15
N SER A 57 -16.96 -12.05 3.64
CA SER A 57 -16.77 -13.38 3.03
C SER A 57 -17.36 -13.53 1.62
N ALA A 58 -18.29 -12.67 1.22
CA ALA A 58 -18.87 -12.66 -0.13
C ALA A 58 -18.00 -12.00 -1.19
N LEU A 59 -17.00 -11.19 -0.79
CA LEU A 59 -16.10 -10.53 -1.74
C LEU A 59 -15.14 -11.53 -2.39
N GLN A 60 -14.83 -11.32 -3.65
CA GLN A 60 -13.67 -11.91 -4.33
C GLN A 60 -12.49 -10.96 -4.14
N ILE A 61 -11.46 -11.42 -3.44
CA ILE A 61 -10.33 -10.59 -3.04
C ILE A 61 -9.08 -11.04 -3.78
N SER A 62 -8.40 -10.12 -4.42
CA SER A 62 -7.10 -10.34 -5.05
C SER A 62 -6.03 -9.53 -4.31
N GLY A 63 -4.88 -10.13 -4.09
CA GLY A 63 -3.70 -9.43 -3.56
C GLY A 63 -2.48 -9.68 -4.44
N ILE A 64 -1.75 -8.62 -4.75
CA ILE A 64 -0.46 -8.73 -5.44
C ILE A 64 0.65 -8.11 -4.61
N ASP A 65 1.82 -8.75 -4.67
CA ASP A 65 3.07 -8.19 -4.16
C ASP A 65 4.24 -8.65 -5.02
N LEU A 66 5.29 -7.87 -5.06
CA LEU A 66 6.53 -8.23 -5.76
C LEU A 66 7.39 -9.18 -4.93
N THR A 67 7.35 -9.06 -3.60
CA THR A 67 8.29 -9.65 -2.65
C THR A 67 7.84 -11.07 -2.28
N ALA A 68 8.47 -12.09 -2.86
CA ALA A 68 8.13 -13.49 -2.61
C ALA A 68 8.11 -13.88 -1.11
N PRO A 69 9.07 -13.47 -0.24
CA PRO A 69 9.01 -13.75 1.19
C PRO A 69 7.79 -13.15 1.89
N MET A 70 7.29 -11.97 1.47
CA MET A 70 6.06 -11.38 1.99
C MET A 70 4.84 -12.23 1.61
N LEU A 71 4.75 -12.61 0.33
CA LEU A 71 3.65 -13.45 -0.16
C LEU A 71 3.63 -14.85 0.46
N ALA A 72 4.78 -15.44 0.78
CA ALA A 72 4.83 -16.71 1.48
C ALA A 72 4.15 -16.63 2.87
N ILE A 73 4.33 -15.52 3.60
CA ILE A 73 3.65 -15.25 4.86
C ILE A 73 2.16 -15.01 4.62
N ALA A 74 1.80 -14.22 3.59
CA ALA A 74 0.41 -13.97 3.23
C ALA A 74 -0.33 -15.27 2.85
N GLN A 75 0.29 -16.16 2.09
CA GLN A 75 -0.27 -17.46 1.71
C GLN A 75 -0.60 -18.33 2.94
N GLU A 76 0.32 -18.40 3.91
CA GLU A 76 0.07 -19.14 5.15
C GLU A 76 -1.04 -18.49 5.99
N ARG A 77 -1.05 -17.15 6.10
CA ARG A 77 -2.08 -16.38 6.80
C ARG A 77 -3.47 -16.59 6.23
N LEU A 78 -3.58 -16.56 4.91
CA LEU A 78 -4.85 -16.52 4.19
C LEU A 78 -5.33 -17.88 3.70
N LYS A 79 -4.64 -18.97 4.02
CA LYS A 79 -4.93 -20.33 3.51
C LYS A 79 -6.35 -20.84 3.79
N SER A 80 -7.00 -20.34 4.84
CA SER A 80 -8.38 -20.71 5.18
C SER A 80 -9.46 -19.88 4.49
N PHE A 81 -9.08 -18.81 3.78
CA PHE A 81 -10.02 -17.93 3.09
C PHE A 81 -10.09 -18.28 1.60
N HIS A 82 -11.13 -19.02 1.21
CA HIS A 82 -11.30 -19.49 -0.18
C HIS A 82 -11.66 -18.40 -1.19
N ASN A 83 -12.00 -17.20 -0.69
CA ASN A 83 -12.34 -16.04 -1.48
C ASN A 83 -11.14 -15.09 -1.71
N VAL A 84 -9.93 -15.49 -1.31
CA VAL A 84 -8.69 -14.70 -1.49
C VAL A 84 -7.75 -15.39 -2.47
N ALA A 85 -7.32 -14.67 -3.48
CA ALA A 85 -6.31 -15.09 -4.46
C ALA A 85 -5.07 -14.20 -4.36
N LEU A 86 -3.89 -14.80 -4.19
CA LEU A 86 -2.61 -14.10 -4.13
C LEU A 86 -1.77 -14.38 -5.37
N SER A 87 -1.10 -13.36 -5.88
CA SER A 87 -0.22 -13.46 -7.04
C SER A 87 1.06 -12.66 -6.86
N GLN A 88 2.21 -13.29 -7.16
CA GLN A 88 3.48 -12.57 -7.20
C GLN A 88 3.59 -11.84 -8.54
N GLN A 89 3.43 -10.52 -8.52
CA GLN A 89 3.50 -9.70 -9.72
C GLN A 89 4.18 -8.35 -9.44
N ASP A 90 4.92 -7.88 -10.42
CA ASP A 90 5.32 -6.50 -10.54
C ASP A 90 4.14 -5.71 -11.13
N VAL A 91 3.70 -4.66 -10.45
CA VAL A 91 2.60 -3.82 -10.91
C VAL A 91 2.84 -3.21 -12.30
N CYS A 92 4.10 -3.01 -12.69
CA CYS A 92 4.45 -2.54 -14.04
C CYS A 92 4.11 -3.57 -15.13
N ASN A 93 3.96 -4.84 -14.77
CA ASN A 93 3.62 -5.94 -15.67
C ASN A 93 2.34 -6.66 -15.21
N LEU A 94 1.49 -5.96 -14.46
CA LEU A 94 0.27 -6.53 -13.90
C LEU A 94 -0.60 -7.18 -14.98
N ASN A 95 -0.97 -8.43 -14.73
CA ASN A 95 -1.85 -9.22 -15.61
C ASN A 95 -2.71 -10.16 -14.76
N LEU A 96 -3.92 -9.73 -14.43
CA LEU A 96 -4.92 -10.53 -13.72
C LEU A 96 -6.07 -10.89 -14.65
N PRO A 97 -6.72 -12.04 -14.46
CA PRO A 97 -7.77 -12.53 -15.38
C PRO A 97 -9.11 -11.80 -15.24
N VAL A 98 -9.25 -10.94 -14.24
CA VAL A 98 -10.51 -10.24 -13.93
C VAL A 98 -10.29 -8.76 -13.71
N LEU A 99 -11.34 -7.96 -13.95
CA LEU A 99 -11.41 -6.57 -13.52
C LEU A 99 -11.97 -6.50 -12.11
N HIS A 100 -11.62 -5.44 -11.38
CA HIS A 100 -12.02 -5.22 -9.99
C HIS A 100 -12.85 -3.95 -9.86
N ASP A 101 -13.90 -4.00 -9.04
CA ASP A 101 -14.78 -2.86 -8.77
C ASP A 101 -14.07 -1.84 -7.86
N LEU A 102 -13.16 -2.33 -7.02
CA LEU A 102 -12.33 -1.54 -6.13
C LEU A 102 -10.88 -2.03 -6.20
N ALA A 103 -9.95 -1.14 -6.47
CA ALA A 103 -8.53 -1.35 -6.22
C ALA A 103 -8.05 -0.40 -5.13
N PHE A 104 -7.13 -0.86 -4.28
CA PHE A 104 -6.53 0.00 -3.27
C PHE A 104 -5.05 -0.33 -3.02
N SER A 105 -4.34 0.65 -2.46
CA SER A 105 -2.98 0.49 -1.93
C SER A 105 -2.87 1.29 -0.64
N TYR A 106 -2.49 0.64 0.47
CA TYR A 106 -2.30 1.29 1.78
C TYR A 106 -0.90 1.01 2.31
N GLY A 107 0.00 1.98 2.21
CA GLY A 107 1.42 1.78 2.54
C GLY A 107 2.16 0.83 1.59
N GLY A 108 1.50 0.39 0.52
CA GLY A 108 2.05 -0.44 -0.54
C GLY A 108 2.79 0.37 -1.60
N VAL A 109 2.51 0.15 -2.90
CA VAL A 109 3.28 0.76 -3.99
C VAL A 109 3.11 2.28 -4.06
N TRP A 110 1.88 2.78 -3.88
CA TRP A 110 1.54 4.20 -3.90
C TRP A 110 0.66 4.58 -2.71
N TYR A 111 0.95 5.72 -2.12
CA TYR A 111 0.14 6.33 -1.07
C TYR A 111 0.37 7.84 -1.04
N PHE A 112 -0.54 8.57 -0.43
CA PHE A 112 -0.39 10.00 -0.23
C PHE A 112 0.14 10.31 1.17
N VAL A 113 0.89 11.39 1.28
CA VAL A 113 1.28 11.97 2.57
C VAL A 113 0.59 13.32 2.70
N ILE A 114 -0.01 13.54 3.88
CA ILE A 114 -0.58 14.84 4.28
C ILE A 114 0.19 15.34 5.50
N ASP A 115 0.71 16.56 5.41
CA ASP A 115 1.47 17.23 6.46
C ASP A 115 0.75 18.51 6.90
N GLY A 116 -0.11 18.38 7.91
CA GLY A 116 -0.96 19.47 8.38
C GLY A 116 -1.87 20.02 7.29
N ASP A 117 -1.84 21.32 7.06
CA ASP A 117 -2.66 22.02 6.06
C ASP A 117 -2.03 22.06 4.66
N LYS A 118 -0.88 21.39 4.46
CA LYS A 118 -0.22 21.34 3.15
C LYS A 118 -1.00 20.47 2.18
N GLU A 119 -0.85 20.78 0.88
CA GLU A 119 -1.38 19.90 -0.16
C GLU A 119 -0.76 18.49 -0.04
N PRO A 120 -1.57 17.43 -0.27
CA PRO A 120 -1.06 16.07 -0.33
C PRO A 120 0.04 15.92 -1.38
N PHE A 121 0.96 15.00 -1.18
CA PHE A 121 1.88 14.57 -2.22
C PHE A 121 1.89 13.04 -2.31
N LEU A 122 2.03 12.53 -3.54
CA LEU A 122 2.09 11.10 -3.80
C LEU A 122 3.49 10.59 -3.52
N VAL A 123 3.59 9.51 -2.77
CA VAL A 123 4.81 8.73 -2.55
C VAL A 123 4.71 7.42 -3.31
N SER A 124 5.77 7.09 -4.03
CA SER A 124 5.88 5.83 -4.77
C SER A 124 7.10 5.03 -4.34
N HIS A 125 6.93 3.73 -4.17
CA HIS A 125 8.01 2.75 -4.00
C HIS A 125 8.77 2.43 -5.30
N ILE A 126 8.38 3.06 -6.41
CA ILE A 126 9.03 2.94 -7.72
C ILE A 126 9.85 4.21 -7.97
N PRO A 127 11.21 4.15 -7.94
CA PRO A 127 12.03 5.37 -8.13
C PRO A 127 11.99 5.91 -9.56
N ASP A 128 11.80 5.03 -10.55
CA ASP A 128 11.80 5.41 -11.95
C ASP A 128 10.44 5.98 -12.39
N HIS A 129 10.45 7.13 -13.12
CA HIS A 129 9.22 7.79 -13.55
C HIS A 129 8.47 6.99 -14.62
N ALA A 130 9.17 6.45 -15.62
CA ALA A 130 8.53 5.70 -16.70
C ALA A 130 7.85 4.43 -16.16
N SER A 131 8.51 3.75 -15.21
CA SER A 131 7.94 2.60 -14.49
C SER A 131 6.71 2.98 -13.65
N ASN A 132 6.67 4.19 -13.04
CA ASN A 132 5.46 4.68 -12.37
C ASN A 132 4.29 4.84 -13.35
N VAL A 133 4.53 5.49 -14.48
CA VAL A 133 3.51 5.69 -15.52
C VAL A 133 2.98 4.34 -16.01
N GLN A 134 3.88 3.39 -16.31
CA GLN A 134 3.51 2.03 -16.74
C GLN A 134 2.71 1.29 -15.67
N GLY A 135 3.14 1.35 -14.41
CA GLY A 135 2.43 0.69 -13.31
C GLY A 135 1.03 1.26 -13.08
N LEU A 136 0.87 2.60 -13.12
CA LEU A 136 -0.43 3.26 -13.01
C LEU A 136 -1.35 2.90 -14.19
N GLU A 137 -0.81 2.82 -15.41
CA GLU A 137 -1.56 2.35 -16.58
C GLU A 137 -2.06 0.92 -16.38
N LYS A 138 -1.15 0.01 -16.01
CA LYS A 138 -1.49 -1.39 -15.77
C LYS A 138 -2.51 -1.57 -14.66
N MET A 139 -2.34 -0.86 -13.54
CA MET A 139 -3.33 -0.85 -12.47
C MET A 139 -4.70 -0.37 -12.97
N ALA A 140 -4.75 0.77 -13.69
CA ALA A 140 -6.00 1.31 -14.22
C ALA A 140 -6.70 0.36 -15.20
N GLN A 141 -5.95 -0.43 -15.98
CA GLN A 141 -6.49 -1.46 -16.87
C GLN A 141 -7.19 -2.60 -16.11
N HIS A 142 -6.91 -2.80 -14.81
CA HIS A 142 -7.52 -3.85 -13.98
C HIS A 142 -8.66 -3.34 -13.09
N ILE A 143 -9.03 -2.06 -13.22
CA ILE A 143 -10.22 -1.48 -12.59
C ILE A 143 -11.35 -1.47 -13.60
N ALA A 144 -12.52 -1.96 -13.20
CA ALA A 144 -13.73 -1.99 -14.02
C ALA A 144 -14.18 -0.56 -14.41
N PRO A 145 -14.92 -0.37 -15.51
CA PRO A 145 -15.61 0.88 -15.76
C PRO A 145 -16.47 1.27 -14.55
N HIS A 146 -16.44 2.53 -14.16
CA HIS A 146 -17.08 3.09 -12.95
C HIS A 146 -16.54 2.54 -11.63
N GLY A 147 -15.46 1.75 -11.66
CA GLY A 147 -14.78 1.28 -10.47
C GLY A 147 -14.00 2.37 -9.75
N THR A 148 -13.47 2.03 -8.60
CA THR A 148 -12.80 2.97 -7.69
C THR A 148 -11.36 2.56 -7.43
N LEU A 149 -10.46 3.55 -7.40
CA LEU A 149 -9.12 3.43 -6.82
C LEU A 149 -9.07 4.20 -5.51
N LEU A 150 -8.58 3.56 -4.46
CA LEU A 150 -8.28 4.17 -3.16
C LEU A 150 -6.77 4.14 -2.90
N LEU A 151 -6.16 5.31 -2.72
CA LEU A 151 -4.76 5.42 -2.33
C LEU A 151 -4.69 5.89 -0.87
N GLY A 152 -3.99 5.11 -0.04
CA GLY A 152 -3.89 5.34 1.39
C GLY A 152 -3.27 6.69 1.73
N ILE A 153 -3.66 7.26 2.86
CA ILE A 153 -3.10 8.49 3.41
C ILE A 153 -2.22 8.12 4.60
N GLN A 154 -1.04 8.70 4.65
CA GLN A 154 -0.13 8.61 5.79
C GLN A 154 0.21 10.02 6.31
N GLY A 155 0.61 10.12 7.56
CA GLY A 155 1.20 11.32 8.14
C GLY A 155 2.62 11.60 7.60
N PRO A 156 3.19 12.76 7.96
CA PRO A 156 4.52 13.15 7.51
C PRO A 156 5.58 12.17 8.00
N HIS A 157 6.53 11.91 7.12
CA HIS A 157 7.64 11.02 7.41
C HIS A 157 8.78 11.78 8.10
N HIS A 158 9.30 11.24 9.19
CA HIS A 158 10.44 11.79 9.93
C HIS A 158 11.30 10.66 10.50
N ASP A 159 12.48 11.00 10.91
CA ASP A 159 13.34 10.09 11.68
C ASP A 159 12.66 9.79 13.01
N TYR A 160 12.59 8.53 13.38
CA TYR A 160 12.11 8.14 14.69
C TYR A 160 12.65 6.79 15.15
N GLU A 161 12.48 6.54 16.43
CA GLU A 161 12.83 5.30 17.08
C GLU A 161 11.74 4.95 18.11
N THR A 162 11.39 3.67 18.20
CA THR A 162 10.38 3.19 19.15
C THR A 162 10.69 1.76 19.59
N VAL A 163 10.22 1.39 20.77
CA VAL A 163 10.21 0.00 21.23
C VAL A 163 8.89 -0.63 20.78
N ILE A 164 8.98 -1.73 20.05
CA ILE A 164 7.82 -2.48 19.54
C ILE A 164 7.36 -3.53 20.56
N SER A 165 6.21 -4.17 20.32
CA SER A 165 5.47 -5.03 21.26
C SER A 165 6.28 -6.16 21.87
N ASN A 166 7.29 -6.67 21.16
CA ASN A 166 8.18 -7.74 21.64
C ASN A 166 9.46 -7.23 22.34
N GLY A 167 9.56 -5.92 22.63
CA GLY A 167 10.71 -5.30 23.30
C GLY A 167 11.88 -4.95 22.37
N MET A 168 11.83 -5.27 21.10
CA MET A 168 12.84 -4.84 20.13
C MET A 168 12.72 -3.36 19.82
N LYS A 169 13.81 -2.75 19.38
CA LYS A 169 13.92 -1.35 19.00
C LYS A 169 13.85 -1.22 17.49
N TYR A 170 12.79 -0.59 17.01
CA TYR A 170 12.59 -0.25 15.60
C TYR A 170 12.93 1.21 15.36
N SER A 171 13.68 1.50 14.32
CA SER A 171 13.99 2.87 13.92
C SER A 171 13.97 3.05 12.42
N GLN A 172 13.69 4.29 12.00
CA GLN A 172 13.86 4.71 10.62
C GLN A 172 14.65 6.01 10.53
N LYS A 173 15.42 6.13 9.43
CA LYS A 173 16.08 7.37 9.02
C LYS A 173 15.69 7.70 7.60
N ILE A 174 15.63 9.00 7.28
CA ILE A 174 15.16 9.50 6.00
C ILE A 174 16.20 10.47 5.44
N ASP A 175 16.74 10.13 4.28
CA ASP A 175 17.67 10.98 3.54
C ASP A 175 16.93 11.57 2.31
N PRO A 176 16.79 12.90 2.20
CA PRO A 176 16.22 13.55 1.01
C PRO A 176 17.06 13.25 -0.24
N THR A 177 16.37 13.18 -1.39
CA THR A 177 17.00 13.06 -2.72
C THR A 177 16.33 13.98 -3.71
N ASP A 178 16.92 14.19 -4.90
CA ASP A 178 16.36 15.06 -5.95
C ASP A 178 14.99 14.60 -6.46
N ILE A 179 14.65 13.32 -6.29
CA ILE A 179 13.39 12.73 -6.78
C ILE A 179 12.41 12.35 -5.67
N GLY A 180 12.79 12.54 -4.40
CA GLY A 180 11.99 12.12 -3.24
C GLY A 180 12.87 11.90 -2.02
N PHE A 181 12.96 10.66 -1.53
CA PHE A 181 13.77 10.33 -0.37
C PHE A 181 14.16 8.85 -0.34
N THR A 182 15.15 8.53 0.50
CA THR A 182 15.54 7.16 0.86
C THR A 182 15.19 6.92 2.31
N LYS A 183 14.51 5.82 2.64
CA LYS A 183 14.30 5.36 4.01
C LYS A 183 15.23 4.20 4.33
N HIS A 184 15.84 4.29 5.50
CA HIS A 184 16.61 3.24 6.12
C HIS A 184 15.87 2.75 7.35
N TYR A 185 15.54 1.48 7.37
CA TYR A 185 14.83 0.82 8.47
C TYR A 185 15.78 -0.10 9.22
N TYR A 186 15.71 -0.08 10.54
CA TYR A 186 16.53 -0.90 11.40
C TYR A 186 15.68 -1.56 12.49
N LEU A 187 16.04 -2.78 12.84
CA LEU A 187 15.52 -3.49 14.00
C LEU A 187 16.67 -4.04 14.81
N SER A 188 16.65 -3.82 16.13
CA SER A 188 17.68 -4.25 17.06
C SER A 188 17.04 -4.89 18.30
N ASP A 189 17.72 -5.88 18.89
CA ASP A 189 17.38 -6.48 20.18
C ASP A 189 18.07 -5.81 21.35
N GLY A 190 18.79 -4.71 21.11
CA GLY A 190 19.59 -3.98 22.10
C GLY A 190 21.05 -4.42 22.16
N THR A 191 21.40 -5.57 21.56
CA THR A 191 22.78 -6.08 21.49
C THR A 191 23.33 -6.06 20.07
N GLN A 192 22.46 -6.31 19.08
CA GLN A 192 22.84 -6.38 17.67
C GLN A 192 21.71 -5.92 16.74
N ASN A 193 22.07 -5.51 15.54
CA ASN A 193 21.09 -5.24 14.47
C ASN A 193 20.60 -6.57 13.88
N LEU A 194 19.29 -6.81 14.00
CA LEU A 194 18.62 -8.00 13.47
C LEU A 194 18.17 -7.82 12.02
N MET A 195 17.87 -6.56 11.62
CA MET A 195 17.42 -6.22 10.30
C MET A 195 17.91 -4.81 9.93
N ALA A 196 18.36 -4.68 8.69
CA ALA A 196 18.54 -3.41 8.00
C ALA A 196 17.92 -3.50 6.61
N GLN A 197 17.09 -2.51 6.26
CA GLN A 197 16.40 -2.43 4.99
C GLN A 197 16.48 -1.00 4.47
N THR A 198 16.85 -0.84 3.20
CA THR A 198 16.86 0.47 2.53
C THR A 198 15.92 0.47 1.35
N VAL A 199 15.07 1.49 1.27
CA VAL A 199 14.10 1.66 0.19
C VAL A 199 14.18 3.09 -0.34
N LYS A 200 14.23 3.22 -1.67
CA LYS A 200 14.19 4.52 -2.37
C LYS A 200 12.76 4.82 -2.80
N TYR A 201 12.35 6.05 -2.59
CA TYR A 201 11.03 6.56 -2.92
C TYR A 201 11.12 7.72 -3.90
N ARG A 202 10.13 7.81 -4.77
CA ARG A 202 9.87 9.00 -5.59
C ARG A 202 8.64 9.71 -5.05
N THR A 203 8.63 11.04 -5.14
CA THR A 203 7.46 11.85 -4.80
C THR A 203 6.96 12.62 -6.03
N TYR A 204 5.67 12.91 -6.01
CA TYR A 204 4.99 13.75 -6.98
C TYR A 204 4.09 14.73 -6.24
N SER A 205 4.01 15.97 -6.70
CA SER A 205 3.01 16.91 -6.20
C SER A 205 1.59 16.37 -6.42
N PHE A 206 0.63 16.91 -5.71
CA PHE A 206 -0.77 16.49 -5.86
C PHE A 206 -1.28 16.67 -7.29
N ASP A 207 -0.91 17.79 -7.92
CA ASP A 207 -1.30 18.08 -9.30
C ASP A 207 -0.66 17.13 -10.31
N GLU A 208 0.63 16.79 -10.16
CA GLU A 208 1.28 15.78 -10.99
C GLU A 208 0.60 14.42 -10.86
N ALA A 209 0.31 13.99 -9.63
CA ALA A 209 -0.37 12.72 -9.36
C ALA A 209 -1.76 12.67 -9.99
N LYS A 210 -2.58 13.74 -9.83
CA LYS A 210 -3.90 13.85 -10.46
C LYS A 210 -3.82 13.78 -11.98
N LYS A 211 -2.86 14.49 -12.60
CA LYS A 211 -2.66 14.49 -14.05
C LYS A 211 -2.26 13.09 -14.56
N MET A 212 -1.31 12.42 -13.89
CA MET A 212 -0.91 11.06 -14.26
C MET A 212 -2.09 10.08 -14.19
N LEU A 213 -2.85 10.09 -13.10
CA LEU A 213 -4.02 9.22 -12.92
C LEU A 213 -5.13 9.52 -13.93
N ALA A 214 -5.38 10.80 -14.22
CA ALA A 214 -6.38 11.24 -15.21
C ALA A 214 -6.04 10.75 -16.63
N THR A 215 -4.75 10.61 -16.99
CA THR A 215 -4.32 10.05 -18.28
C THR A 215 -4.87 8.63 -18.50
N PHE A 216 -5.11 7.89 -17.43
CA PHE A 216 -5.63 6.53 -17.46
C PHE A 216 -7.12 6.44 -17.08
N GLY A 217 -7.84 7.56 -17.11
CA GLY A 217 -9.28 7.64 -16.83
C GLY A 217 -9.64 7.61 -15.34
N LEU A 218 -8.68 7.89 -14.43
CA LEU A 218 -8.91 7.93 -13.00
C LEU A 218 -8.98 9.38 -12.52
N THR A 219 -10.18 9.85 -12.17
CA THR A 219 -10.44 11.23 -11.75
C THR A 219 -10.58 11.33 -10.24
N TYR A 220 -9.87 12.26 -9.63
CA TYR A 220 -9.96 12.52 -8.18
C TYR A 220 -11.37 12.93 -7.78
N VAL A 221 -11.89 12.31 -6.71
CA VAL A 221 -13.18 12.62 -6.11
C VAL A 221 -12.94 13.25 -4.74
N PRO A 222 -13.17 14.56 -4.56
CA PRO A 222 -13.03 15.22 -3.27
C PRO A 222 -14.00 14.63 -2.25
N GLU A 223 -13.53 14.34 -1.05
CA GLU A 223 -14.34 13.92 0.09
C GLU A 223 -14.13 14.87 1.26
N THR A 224 -15.20 15.18 2.00
CA THR A 224 -15.22 16.15 3.09
C THR A 224 -15.04 15.53 4.48
N CYS A 225 -14.71 14.23 4.57
CA CYS A 225 -14.53 13.56 5.85
C CYS A 225 -13.14 13.84 6.43
N ASP A 226 -13.07 14.31 7.67
CA ASP A 226 -11.82 14.67 8.35
C ASP A 226 -10.99 13.43 8.76
N ASP A 227 -11.64 12.28 8.98
CA ASP A 227 -10.99 11.02 9.44
C ASP A 227 -10.65 10.04 8.31
N LYS A 228 -10.62 10.51 7.06
CA LYS A 228 -10.36 9.64 5.89
C LYS A 228 -8.94 9.07 5.90
N LEU A 229 -8.84 7.80 5.58
CA LEU A 229 -7.57 7.10 5.41
C LEU A 229 -7.19 6.90 3.94
N PHE A 230 -8.01 7.36 3.00
CA PHE A 230 -7.77 7.22 1.55
C PHE A 230 -8.15 8.47 0.78
N LEU A 231 -7.43 8.73 -0.30
CA LEU A 231 -7.90 9.57 -1.39
C LEU A 231 -8.56 8.69 -2.45
N ARG A 232 -9.73 9.11 -2.92
CA ARG A 232 -10.57 8.39 -3.89
C ARG A 232 -10.38 8.91 -5.30
N PHE A 233 -10.29 7.97 -6.24
CA PHE A 233 -10.31 8.25 -7.68
C PHE A 233 -11.36 7.34 -8.34
N SER A 234 -12.22 7.91 -9.19
CA SER A 234 -13.24 7.19 -9.94
C SER A 234 -12.74 6.89 -11.34
N LYS A 235 -12.95 5.67 -11.80
CA LYS A 235 -12.70 5.26 -13.19
C LYS A 235 -13.85 5.72 -14.08
N ALA A 236 -13.51 6.33 -15.20
CA ALA A 236 -14.48 6.69 -16.23
C ALA A 236 -15.14 5.46 -16.87
#